data_bc1300cd5ac97471ac72689efe590d32
#
_entry.id   bc1300cd5ac97471ac72689efe590d32
#
_cell.length_a   1.000
_cell.length_b   1.000
_cell.length_c   1.000
_cell.angle_alpha   90.00
_cell.angle_beta   90.00
_cell.angle_gamma   90.00
#
_symmetry.space_group_name_H-M   'P 1'
#
loop_
_entity.id
_entity.type
_entity.pdbx_description
1 polymer ?
#
loop_
_entity_poly.entity_id
_entity_poly.type
_entity_poly.pdbx_seq_one_letter_code
_entity_poly.pdbx_strand_id
1 'polypeptide(L)'
;IREQNQIIVAERQRQAAEAAAAAANAKKNQTKNNGQNGTQTANSGTANAGNNADTSTGGNTASDTSADNGSTGGSNSGTGLTSNDLNPSYTTGVSGSDVVAFASQYVGYPYKYGGNSLTDGADCSYFVKACFGQYGINLPRNSYALQSSGQAVSYENAQAGDIICYPGHVAIYMGNGRIVHAASPRSGICYGNATYRTILTVRRVL
;
A
#
# COMPACT_ATOMS: atom_id res chain seq x y z
N ILE A 1 14.76 2.86 27.56
CA ILE A 1 13.86 2.96 26.40
C ILE A 1 14.34 2.09 25.23
N ARG A 2 15.65 2.11 24.85
CA ARG A 2 16.18 1.28 23.74
C ARG A 2 16.10 -0.22 24.02
N GLU A 3 16.43 -0.67 25.21
CA GLU A 3 16.34 -2.08 25.63
C GLU A 3 14.89 -2.57 25.67
N GLN A 4 13.96 -1.79 26.19
CA GLN A 4 12.54 -2.15 26.21
C GLN A 4 11.96 -2.31 24.79
N ASN A 5 12.35 -1.46 23.85
CA ASN A 5 11.92 -1.60 22.45
C ASN A 5 12.51 -2.85 21.77
N GLN A 6 13.74 -3.25 22.13
CA GLN A 6 14.33 -4.49 21.62
C GLN A 6 13.60 -5.73 22.15
N ILE A 7 13.21 -5.73 23.42
CA ILE A 7 12.44 -6.83 24.04
C ILE A 7 11.05 -6.95 23.38
N ILE A 8 10.36 -5.83 23.18
CA ILE A 8 9.03 -5.80 22.51
C ILE A 8 9.13 -6.30 21.06
N VAL A 9 10.16 -5.91 20.32
CA VAL A 9 10.41 -6.36 18.95
C VAL A 9 10.72 -7.85 18.92
N ALA A 10 11.55 -8.35 19.83
CA ALA A 10 11.89 -9.77 19.92
C ALA A 10 10.69 -10.64 20.31
N GLU A 11 9.84 -10.17 21.21
CA GLU A 11 8.63 -10.86 21.63
C GLU A 11 7.58 -10.92 20.52
N ARG A 12 7.40 -9.82 19.77
CA ARG A 12 6.53 -9.81 18.58
C ARG A 12 7.04 -10.68 17.44
N GLN A 13 8.37 -10.76 17.24
CA GLN A 13 8.96 -11.68 16.27
C GLN A 13 8.70 -13.15 16.64
N ARG A 14 8.74 -13.49 17.93
CA ARG A 14 8.36 -14.83 18.41
C ARG A 14 6.87 -15.11 18.14
N GLN A 15 5.98 -14.19 18.49
CA GLN A 15 4.54 -14.36 18.28
C GLN A 15 4.19 -14.46 16.77
N ALA A 16 4.85 -13.67 15.91
CA ALA A 16 4.67 -13.77 14.47
C ALA A 16 5.17 -15.10 13.89
N ALA A 17 6.29 -15.62 14.39
CA ALA A 17 6.82 -16.92 13.99
C ALA A 17 5.90 -18.06 14.44
N GLU A 18 5.33 -17.96 15.63
CA GLU A 18 4.41 -18.94 16.21
C GLU A 18 3.07 -18.96 15.47
N ALA A 19 2.54 -17.77 15.12
CA ALA A 19 1.35 -17.63 14.29
C ALA A 19 1.56 -18.19 12.87
N ALA A 20 2.73 -17.96 12.27
CA ALA A 20 3.09 -18.51 10.95
C ALA A 20 3.20 -20.05 11.00
N ALA A 21 3.76 -20.61 12.08
CA ALA A 21 3.84 -22.05 12.29
C ALA A 21 2.47 -22.69 12.51
N ALA A 22 1.59 -22.01 13.25
CA ALA A 22 0.22 -22.46 13.45
C ALA A 22 -0.59 -22.45 12.15
N ALA A 23 -0.43 -21.40 11.32
CA ALA A 23 -1.07 -21.31 10.00
C ALA A 23 -0.56 -22.39 9.02
N ALA A 24 0.73 -22.72 9.07
CA ALA A 24 1.31 -23.80 8.27
C ALA A 24 0.76 -25.18 8.68
N ASN A 25 0.57 -25.40 9.99
CA ASN A 25 -0.02 -26.64 10.52
C ASN A 25 -1.52 -26.77 10.17
N ALA A 26 -2.28 -25.67 10.20
CA ALA A 26 -3.68 -25.65 9.78
C ALA A 26 -3.84 -26.01 8.30
N LYS A 27 -2.97 -25.51 7.42
CA LYS A 27 -2.95 -25.87 5.99
C LYS A 27 -2.62 -27.35 5.76
N LYS A 28 -1.69 -27.95 6.55
CA LYS A 28 -1.38 -29.39 6.47
C LYS A 28 -2.55 -30.28 6.89
N ASN A 29 -3.35 -29.83 7.86
CA ASN A 29 -4.54 -30.58 8.29
C ASN A 29 -5.69 -30.49 7.30
N GLN A 30 -5.87 -29.37 6.60
CA GLN A 30 -6.89 -29.27 5.54
C GLN A 30 -6.58 -30.17 4.34
N THR A 31 -5.30 -30.32 3.99
CA THR A 31 -4.90 -31.21 2.86
C THR A 31 -5.11 -32.70 3.19
N LYS A 32 -5.02 -33.08 4.47
CA LYS A 32 -5.29 -34.47 4.90
C LYS A 32 -6.79 -34.82 4.94
N ASN A 33 -7.66 -33.86 5.21
CA ASN A 33 -9.11 -34.10 5.26
C ASN A 33 -9.80 -34.11 3.88
N ASN A 34 -9.15 -33.57 2.85
CA ASN A 34 -9.73 -33.56 1.49
C ASN A 34 -9.37 -34.80 0.66
N GLY A 35 -8.67 -35.78 1.22
CA GLY A 35 -8.25 -37.03 0.58
C GLY A 35 -9.14 -38.24 0.87
N GLN A 36 -10.20 -38.12 1.65
CA GLN A 36 -11.01 -39.28 2.08
C GLN A 36 -12.49 -39.28 1.69
N ASN A 37 -12.92 -38.43 0.74
CA ASN A 37 -14.31 -38.49 0.27
C ASN A 37 -14.38 -38.49 -1.26
N GLY A 38 -14.09 -39.63 -1.83
CA GLY A 38 -14.19 -39.88 -3.28
C GLY A 38 -14.41 -41.33 -3.56
N THR A 39 -15.58 -41.90 -3.25
CA THR A 39 -16.16 -43.05 -3.95
C THR A 39 -17.64 -43.18 -3.55
N GLN A 40 -18.54 -42.82 -4.43
CA GLN A 40 -19.77 -43.58 -4.74
C GLN A 40 -20.59 -42.85 -5.80
N THR A 41 -20.60 -43.47 -6.92
CA THR A 41 -21.70 -44.06 -7.73
C THR A 41 -22.44 -43.12 -8.66
N ALA A 42 -22.26 -43.46 -9.94
CA ALA A 42 -23.05 -43.07 -11.10
C ALA A 42 -24.53 -43.49 -10.96
N ASN A 43 -25.43 -42.68 -11.46
CA ASN A 43 -26.49 -43.20 -12.34
C ASN A 43 -27.21 -42.09 -13.13
N SER A 44 -27.15 -42.24 -14.42
CA SER A 44 -28.12 -42.03 -15.51
C SER A 44 -29.24 -40.99 -15.41
N GLY A 45 -29.39 -40.25 -16.51
CA GLY A 45 -30.71 -39.82 -16.94
C GLY A 45 -30.77 -38.55 -17.82
N THR A 46 -30.59 -38.74 -19.12
CA THR A 46 -31.47 -38.28 -20.22
C THR A 46 -31.61 -36.78 -20.53
N ALA A 47 -31.25 -36.50 -21.75
CA ALA A 47 -31.46 -35.40 -22.66
C ALA A 47 -32.73 -34.52 -22.47
N ASN A 48 -32.64 -33.27 -22.75
CA ASN A 48 -33.49 -32.63 -23.75
C ASN A 48 -32.87 -31.37 -24.35
N ALA A 49 -32.91 -31.30 -25.65
CA ALA A 49 -32.55 -30.23 -26.52
C ALA A 49 -33.64 -29.15 -26.55
N GLY A 50 -33.27 -27.91 -26.84
CA GLY A 50 -34.24 -26.88 -27.16
C GLY A 50 -33.56 -25.57 -27.57
N ASN A 51 -33.41 -25.42 -28.88
CA ASN A 51 -33.12 -24.20 -29.61
C ASN A 51 -33.97 -23.00 -29.15
N ASN A 52 -33.43 -21.79 -29.18
CA ASN A 52 -33.85 -20.79 -30.15
C ASN A 52 -32.93 -19.56 -30.18
N ALA A 53 -32.54 -19.24 -31.38
CA ALA A 53 -32.01 -17.96 -31.82
C ALA A 53 -33.16 -16.93 -31.90
N ASP A 54 -32.88 -15.69 -31.71
CA ASP A 54 -33.22 -14.62 -32.66
C ASP A 54 -32.64 -13.26 -32.29
N THR A 55 -31.88 -12.74 -33.18
CA THR A 55 -31.74 -11.45 -33.86
C THR A 55 -32.62 -10.26 -33.38
N SER A 56 -32.02 -9.07 -33.24
CA SER A 56 -32.31 -7.83 -33.95
C SER A 56 -31.72 -6.62 -33.26
N THR A 57 -30.72 -5.96 -33.79
CA THR A 57 -30.69 -4.81 -34.72
C THR A 57 -31.38 -3.54 -34.24
N GLY A 58 -30.61 -2.44 -34.29
CA GLY A 58 -31.05 -1.05 -34.37
C GLY A 58 -30.56 -0.22 -33.21
N GLY A 59 -29.74 0.81 -33.29
CA GLY A 59 -29.49 1.72 -34.39
C GLY A 59 -29.78 3.14 -33.94
N ASN A 60 -28.74 4.00 -34.04
CA ASN A 60 -28.83 5.46 -34.25
C ASN A 60 -29.34 6.36 -33.09
N THR A 61 -28.87 7.52 -32.84
CA THR A 61 -28.14 8.63 -33.50
C THR A 61 -27.89 9.74 -32.49
N ALA A 62 -26.78 10.39 -32.63
CA ALA A 62 -26.35 11.75 -32.42
C ALA A 62 -27.39 12.87 -32.17
N SER A 63 -26.99 13.85 -31.39
CA SER A 63 -26.99 15.30 -31.59
C SER A 63 -26.78 15.98 -30.23
N ASP A 64 -25.66 16.64 -29.98
CA ASP A 64 -25.29 18.02 -30.35
C ASP A 64 -26.28 19.07 -29.87
N THR A 65 -25.86 19.94 -28.99
CA THR A 65 -25.93 21.40 -29.08
C THR A 65 -25.34 22.10 -27.86
N SER A 66 -24.50 23.02 -28.22
CA SER A 66 -23.85 24.11 -27.48
C SER A 66 -24.83 25.12 -26.86
N ALA A 67 -24.30 25.95 -26.01
CA ALA A 67 -24.45 27.39 -25.76
C ALA A 67 -24.53 27.64 -24.26
N ASP A 68 -23.63 28.32 -23.69
CA ASP A 68 -23.21 29.74 -23.70
C ASP A 68 -23.93 30.57 -22.66
N ASN A 69 -23.11 31.37 -22.00
CA ASN A 69 -23.36 32.69 -21.45
C ASN A 69 -23.74 32.84 -19.96
N GLY A 70 -22.95 33.68 -19.31
CA GLY A 70 -23.39 34.46 -18.19
C GLY A 70 -22.34 34.91 -17.20
N SER A 71 -21.52 35.86 -17.64
CA SER A 71 -20.68 36.72 -16.77
C SER A 71 -21.55 37.54 -15.81
N THR A 72 -21.16 37.62 -14.53
CA THR A 72 -21.22 38.88 -13.79
C THR A 72 -20.20 38.90 -12.68
N GLY A 73 -19.44 39.98 -12.68
CA GLY A 73 -18.35 40.30 -11.80
C GLY A 73 -18.75 40.61 -10.36
N GLY A 74 -17.77 40.46 -9.51
CA GLY A 74 -17.78 40.93 -8.15
C GLY A 74 -16.33 41.10 -7.71
N SER A 75 -15.83 42.30 -7.91
CA SER A 75 -14.57 42.75 -7.31
C SER A 75 -14.67 42.66 -5.80
N ASN A 76 -13.73 42.01 -5.14
CA ASN A 76 -13.34 42.40 -3.82
C ASN A 76 -11.82 42.31 -3.64
N SER A 77 -11.32 43.44 -3.18
CA SER A 77 -9.92 43.81 -3.00
C SER A 77 -9.17 42.95 -1.99
N GLY A 78 -8.00 42.58 -2.39
CA GLY A 78 -6.75 42.63 -1.62
C GLY A 78 -6.68 42.01 -0.24
N THR A 79 -6.05 40.85 -0.20
CA THR A 79 -4.99 40.58 0.79
C THR A 79 -4.04 39.62 0.11
N GLY A 80 -2.77 40.02 0.07
CA GLY A 80 -1.72 39.26 -0.58
C GLY A 80 -1.58 37.85 0.00
N LEU A 81 -2.01 36.86 -0.78
CA LEU A 81 -1.69 35.47 -0.55
C LEU A 81 -0.24 35.27 -1.00
N THR A 82 0.66 35.12 -0.05
CA THR A 82 2.02 34.70 -0.31
C THR A 82 2.00 33.29 -0.88
N SER A 83 2.96 33.00 -1.75
CA SER A 83 3.10 31.74 -2.51
C SER A 83 3.19 30.44 -1.66
N ASN A 84 2.88 30.51 -0.38
CA ASN A 84 2.84 29.40 0.56
C ASN A 84 1.46 28.78 0.79
N ASP A 85 0.38 29.34 0.19
CA ASP A 85 -0.99 28.91 0.46
C ASP A 85 -1.52 27.81 -0.48
N LEU A 86 -0.66 27.26 -1.37
CA LEU A 86 -1.07 26.20 -2.31
C LEU A 86 -0.58 24.80 -1.89
N ASN A 87 -0.03 24.65 -0.69
CA ASN A 87 0.18 23.33 -0.12
C ASN A 87 -0.96 23.06 0.86
N PRO A 88 -1.85 22.08 0.61
CA PRO A 88 -2.75 21.65 1.65
C PRO A 88 -1.87 21.09 2.77
N SER A 89 -1.60 21.94 3.75
CA SER A 89 -1.02 21.53 5.03
C SER A 89 -1.99 20.53 5.63
N TYR A 90 -1.75 19.26 5.43
CA TYR A 90 -2.34 18.21 6.24
C TYR A 90 -1.75 18.35 7.65
N THR A 91 -2.23 19.35 8.40
CA THR A 91 -1.97 19.45 9.83
C THR A 91 -2.77 18.36 10.54
N THR A 92 -2.40 17.12 10.30
CA THR A 92 -3.00 15.96 11.01
C THR A 92 -2.41 15.82 12.41
N GLY A 93 -1.47 16.65 12.82
CA GLY A 93 -0.73 16.46 14.07
C GLY A 93 0.15 15.19 14.07
N VAL A 94 0.23 14.49 12.94
CA VAL A 94 1.01 13.26 12.75
C VAL A 94 2.45 13.64 12.40
N SER A 95 3.38 13.12 13.15
CA SER A 95 4.81 13.26 12.86
C SER A 95 5.36 12.10 12.02
N GLY A 96 6.46 12.32 11.33
CA GLY A 96 7.16 11.24 10.63
C GLY A 96 7.61 10.11 11.55
N SER A 97 7.90 10.42 12.82
CA SER A 97 8.20 9.41 13.84
C SER A 97 7.01 8.52 14.19
N ASP A 98 5.78 9.02 14.13
CA ASP A 98 4.58 8.20 14.35
C ASP A 98 4.40 7.19 13.23
N VAL A 99 4.62 7.61 11.98
CA VAL A 99 4.59 6.70 10.82
C VAL A 99 5.67 5.63 10.94
N VAL A 100 6.90 6.00 11.34
CA VAL A 100 8.00 5.05 11.57
C VAL A 100 7.67 4.09 12.71
N ALA A 101 7.11 4.57 13.81
CA ALA A 101 6.71 3.74 14.94
C ALA A 101 5.63 2.73 14.54
N PHE A 102 4.64 3.15 13.78
CA PHE A 102 3.61 2.26 13.24
C PHE A 102 4.21 1.23 12.27
N ALA A 103 5.01 1.66 11.30
CA ALA A 103 5.67 0.79 10.33
C ALA A 103 6.55 -0.28 11.00
N SER A 104 7.25 0.10 12.07
CA SER A 104 8.15 -0.79 12.82
C SER A 104 7.42 -1.94 13.52
N GLN A 105 6.11 -1.83 13.75
CA GLN A 105 5.30 -2.89 14.34
C GLN A 105 5.18 -4.12 13.43
N TYR A 106 5.40 -3.95 12.14
CA TYR A 106 5.27 -5.00 11.13
C TYR A 106 6.60 -5.62 10.71
N VAL A 107 7.71 -5.27 11.35
CA VAL A 107 9.00 -5.93 11.10
C VAL A 107 8.89 -7.41 11.47
N GLY A 108 9.35 -8.28 10.54
CA GLY A 108 9.22 -9.73 10.65
C GLY A 108 8.01 -10.33 9.93
N TYR A 109 7.02 -9.52 9.54
CA TYR A 109 5.89 -9.99 8.73
C TYR A 109 6.29 -10.27 7.27
N PRO A 110 5.54 -11.14 6.57
CA PRO A 110 5.95 -11.62 5.26
C PRO A 110 5.85 -10.56 4.17
N TYR A 111 6.75 -10.66 3.18
CA TYR A 111 6.61 -10.00 1.90
C TYR A 111 5.79 -10.84 0.93
N LYS A 112 4.90 -10.19 0.17
CA LYS A 112 4.20 -10.82 -0.95
C LYS A 112 4.11 -9.83 -2.10
N TYR A 113 4.60 -10.20 -3.28
CA TYR A 113 4.47 -9.36 -4.47
C TYR A 113 2.99 -9.14 -4.80
N GLY A 114 2.57 -7.88 -4.98
CA GLY A 114 1.16 -7.52 -5.15
C GLY A 114 0.30 -7.72 -3.90
N GLY A 115 0.90 -8.08 -2.76
CA GLY A 115 0.21 -8.29 -1.50
C GLY A 115 -0.41 -7.00 -0.96
N ASN A 116 -1.51 -7.14 -0.22
CA ASN A 116 -2.33 -6.05 0.28
C ASN A 116 -2.73 -6.22 1.76
N SER A 117 -1.91 -6.91 2.53
CA SER A 117 -2.09 -7.12 3.97
C SER A 117 -0.76 -6.90 4.68
N LEU A 118 -0.77 -6.12 5.76
CA LEU A 118 0.43 -5.90 6.58
C LEU A 118 0.85 -7.16 7.35
N THR A 119 -0.06 -8.09 7.58
CA THR A 119 0.16 -9.33 8.33
C THR A 119 0.29 -10.57 7.44
N ASP A 120 -0.48 -10.65 6.36
CA ASP A 120 -0.50 -11.84 5.47
C ASP A 120 0.42 -11.70 4.27
N GLY A 121 1.02 -10.53 4.09
CA GLY A 121 2.01 -10.21 3.08
C GLY A 121 1.75 -8.91 2.34
N ALA A 122 2.73 -8.04 2.38
CA ALA A 122 2.78 -6.75 1.71
C ALA A 122 3.93 -6.69 0.72
N ASP A 123 3.76 -6.00 -0.40
CA ASP A 123 4.90 -5.51 -1.17
C ASP A 123 5.32 -4.11 -0.68
N CYS A 124 6.42 -3.58 -1.23
CA CYS A 124 7.02 -2.32 -0.79
C CYS A 124 6.05 -1.13 -0.89
N SER A 125 5.29 -1.01 -1.97
CA SER A 125 4.38 0.11 -2.18
C SER A 125 3.10 0.00 -1.36
N TYR A 126 2.59 -1.21 -1.13
CA TYR A 126 1.48 -1.40 -0.20
C TYR A 126 1.88 -1.09 1.24
N PHE A 127 3.05 -1.56 1.65
CA PHE A 127 3.58 -1.29 2.98
C PHE A 127 3.61 0.22 3.27
N VAL A 128 4.22 1.00 2.37
CA VAL A 128 4.24 2.47 2.48
C VAL A 128 2.82 3.03 2.50
N LYS A 129 1.98 2.67 1.51
CA LYS A 129 0.58 3.13 1.44
C LYS A 129 -0.21 2.85 2.71
N ALA A 130 -0.09 1.66 3.28
CA ALA A 130 -0.83 1.24 4.46
C ALA A 130 -0.36 1.98 5.72
N CYS A 131 0.96 2.19 5.87
CA CYS A 131 1.51 2.92 7.00
C CYS A 131 1.05 4.38 7.04
N PHE A 132 1.00 5.04 5.91
CA PHE A 132 0.48 6.41 5.81
C PHE A 132 -1.05 6.46 5.86
N GLY A 133 -1.71 5.43 5.29
CA GLY A 133 -3.17 5.29 5.32
C GLY A 133 -3.74 5.20 6.73
N GLN A 134 -2.96 4.66 7.71
CA GLN A 134 -3.31 4.65 9.13
C GLN A 134 -3.62 6.06 9.66
N TYR A 135 -3.00 7.06 9.07
CA TYR A 135 -3.13 8.46 9.45
C TYR A 135 -3.95 9.29 8.45
N GLY A 136 -4.72 8.63 7.58
CA GLY A 136 -5.58 9.29 6.60
C GLY A 136 -4.85 9.81 5.36
N ILE A 137 -3.54 9.57 5.21
CA ILE A 137 -2.75 10.00 4.06
C ILE A 137 -2.87 8.96 2.96
N ASN A 138 -3.60 9.30 1.89
CA ASN A 138 -3.84 8.37 0.80
C ASN A 138 -2.74 8.45 -0.25
N LEU A 139 -1.93 7.41 -0.36
CA LEU A 139 -0.81 7.30 -1.29
C LEU A 139 -1.11 6.33 -2.44
N PRO A 140 -0.44 6.51 -3.61
CA PRO A 140 -0.51 5.58 -4.72
C PRO A 140 -0.07 4.17 -4.32
N ARG A 141 -0.65 3.15 -4.99
CA ARG A 141 -0.34 1.72 -4.78
C ARG A 141 0.87 1.24 -5.62
N ASN A 142 1.62 2.13 -6.19
CA ASN A 142 2.67 1.83 -7.17
C ASN A 142 3.95 2.59 -6.81
N SER A 143 5.10 1.89 -6.79
CA SER A 143 6.39 2.48 -6.43
C SER A 143 6.86 3.59 -7.39
N TYR A 144 6.46 3.54 -8.66
CA TYR A 144 6.77 4.61 -9.62
C TYR A 144 5.93 5.86 -9.35
N ALA A 145 4.63 5.69 -9.10
CA ALA A 145 3.75 6.82 -8.81
C ALA A 145 4.11 7.50 -7.48
N LEU A 146 4.65 6.77 -6.51
CA LEU A 146 5.15 7.33 -5.26
C LEU A 146 6.32 8.29 -5.45
N GLN A 147 7.08 8.20 -6.55
CA GLN A 147 8.17 9.13 -6.88
C GLN A 147 7.69 10.56 -7.15
N SER A 148 6.39 10.75 -7.38
CA SER A 148 5.78 12.06 -7.61
C SER A 148 4.84 12.49 -6.47
N SER A 149 4.79 11.74 -5.36
CA SER A 149 3.96 12.07 -4.20
C SER A 149 4.60 13.18 -3.37
N GLY A 150 3.79 14.10 -2.83
CA GLY A 150 4.25 15.17 -1.93
C GLY A 150 5.40 16.00 -2.52
N GLN A 151 6.25 16.50 -1.65
CA GLN A 151 7.39 17.37 -2.00
C GLN A 151 8.68 16.57 -2.19
N ALA A 152 9.49 16.94 -3.19
CA ALA A 152 10.85 16.41 -3.33
C ALA A 152 11.77 17.03 -2.28
N VAL A 153 12.58 16.18 -1.64
CA VAL A 153 13.56 16.58 -0.63
C VAL A 153 14.91 15.99 -1.01
N SER A 154 16.00 16.71 -0.76
CA SER A 154 17.33 16.10 -0.92
C SER A 154 17.57 15.06 0.18
N TYR A 155 18.39 14.04 -0.10
CA TYR A 155 18.67 12.99 0.88
C TYR A 155 19.32 13.52 2.17
N GLU A 156 20.15 14.56 2.07
CA GLU A 156 20.78 15.21 3.21
C GLU A 156 19.76 15.87 4.15
N ASN A 157 18.63 16.30 3.60
CA ASN A 157 17.52 16.90 4.34
C ASN A 157 16.39 15.90 4.68
N ALA A 158 16.62 14.61 4.43
CA ALA A 158 15.64 13.57 4.71
C ALA A 158 15.38 13.45 6.21
N GLN A 159 14.11 13.35 6.57
CA GLN A 159 13.62 13.22 7.94
C GLN A 159 12.84 11.93 8.13
N ALA A 160 12.71 11.47 9.37
CA ALA A 160 11.88 10.31 9.69
C ALA A 160 10.47 10.51 9.10
N GLY A 161 9.94 9.47 8.46
CA GLY A 161 8.65 9.51 7.76
C GLY A 161 8.75 9.90 6.28
N ASP A 162 9.91 10.36 5.78
CA ASP A 162 10.07 10.56 4.34
C ASP A 162 10.08 9.22 3.59
N ILE A 163 9.61 9.23 2.35
CA ILE A 163 9.60 8.06 1.47
C ILE A 163 10.87 8.08 0.63
N ILE A 164 11.72 7.06 0.76
CA ILE A 164 12.88 6.86 -0.12
C ILE A 164 12.45 6.03 -1.32
N CYS A 165 12.66 6.55 -2.52
CA CYS A 165 12.33 5.88 -3.77
C CYS A 165 13.58 5.38 -4.48
N TYR A 166 13.55 4.13 -4.91
CA TYR A 166 14.60 3.44 -5.65
C TYR A 166 14.05 2.90 -6.97
N PRO A 167 14.90 2.43 -7.90
CA PRO A 167 14.42 1.72 -9.08
C PRO A 167 13.54 0.51 -8.68
N GLY A 168 12.22 0.61 -8.96
CA GLY A 168 11.23 -0.44 -8.69
C GLY A 168 10.94 -0.73 -7.21
N HIS A 169 11.36 0.16 -6.28
CA HIS A 169 11.20 -0.08 -4.86
C HIS A 169 11.02 1.23 -4.06
N VAL A 170 10.39 1.12 -2.89
CA VAL A 170 10.20 2.23 -1.94
C VAL A 170 10.37 1.76 -0.50
N ALA A 171 10.74 2.70 0.37
CA ALA A 171 10.92 2.47 1.80
C ALA A 171 10.52 3.71 2.60
N ILE A 172 10.25 3.55 3.89
CA ILE A 172 10.05 4.65 4.84
C ILE A 172 11.38 4.94 5.53
N TYR A 173 11.82 6.19 5.48
CA TYR A 173 13.04 6.64 6.14
C TYR A 173 12.81 6.79 7.65
N MET A 174 13.73 6.29 8.43
CA MET A 174 13.65 6.29 9.89
C MET A 174 14.51 7.36 10.54
N GLY A 175 15.30 8.07 9.73
CA GLY A 175 16.40 8.90 10.21
C GLY A 175 17.72 8.12 10.32
N ASN A 176 18.82 8.86 10.44
CA ASN A 176 20.17 8.30 10.66
C ASN A 176 20.59 7.23 9.62
N GLY A 177 20.23 7.45 8.35
CA GLY A 177 20.57 6.52 7.26
C GLY A 177 19.82 5.19 7.27
N ARG A 178 18.78 5.03 8.09
CA ARG A 178 18.02 3.78 8.22
C ARG A 178 16.65 3.86 7.55
N ILE A 179 16.17 2.71 7.09
CA ILE A 179 14.85 2.54 6.51
C ILE A 179 14.13 1.34 7.13
N VAL A 180 12.78 1.36 7.02
CA VAL A 180 11.93 0.20 7.20
C VAL A 180 11.16 -0.05 5.90
N HIS A 181 11.14 -1.29 5.42
CA HIS A 181 10.55 -1.63 4.13
C HIS A 181 10.10 -3.09 4.03
N ALA A 182 9.13 -3.38 3.19
CA ALA A 182 8.86 -4.73 2.73
C ALA A 182 9.88 -5.07 1.63
N ALA A 183 10.92 -5.84 1.99
CA ALA A 183 12.15 -5.97 1.19
C ALA A 183 12.06 -7.03 0.10
N SER A 184 11.76 -8.27 0.46
CA SER A 184 11.71 -9.42 -0.45
C SER A 184 10.98 -10.61 0.20
N PRO A 185 10.60 -11.65 -0.56
CA PRO A 185 10.01 -12.86 0.01
C PRO A 185 10.89 -13.56 1.06
N ARG A 186 12.21 -13.41 0.94
CA ARG A 186 13.16 -13.99 1.91
C ARG A 186 13.26 -13.19 3.20
N SER A 187 13.19 -11.88 3.11
CA SER A 187 13.47 -10.97 4.24
C SER A 187 12.20 -10.45 4.91
N GLY A 188 11.05 -10.51 4.22
CA GLY A 188 9.83 -9.92 4.71
C GLY A 188 9.92 -8.40 4.85
N ILE A 189 9.22 -7.87 5.84
CA ILE A 189 9.33 -6.48 6.29
C ILE A 189 10.50 -6.40 7.27
N CYS A 190 11.48 -5.55 6.98
CA CYS A 190 12.71 -5.49 7.77
C CYS A 190 13.31 -4.08 7.78
N TYR A 191 14.30 -3.88 8.63
CA TYR A 191 15.14 -2.69 8.63
C TYR A 191 16.27 -2.82 7.63
N GLY A 192 16.71 -1.69 7.06
CA GLY A 192 17.84 -1.62 6.14
C GLY A 192 18.59 -0.31 6.23
N ASN A 193 19.63 -0.16 5.41
CA ASN A 193 20.33 1.10 5.19
C ASN A 193 19.68 1.84 4.02
N ALA A 194 19.48 3.15 4.12
CA ALA A 194 18.86 3.93 3.06
C ALA A 194 19.70 3.92 1.76
N THR A 195 21.02 3.84 1.88
CA THR A 195 21.95 3.88 0.75
C THR A 195 22.33 2.50 0.19
N TYR A 196 21.58 1.43 0.53
CA TYR A 196 21.86 0.08 0.01
C TYR A 196 21.60 -0.07 -1.50
N ARG A 197 20.88 0.89 -2.09
CA ARG A 197 20.63 1.06 -3.53
C ARG A 197 20.72 2.52 -3.89
N THR A 198 20.86 2.82 -5.20
CA THR A 198 20.77 4.18 -5.73
C THR A 198 19.41 4.79 -5.41
N ILE A 199 19.40 5.90 -4.68
CA ILE A 199 18.22 6.68 -4.37
C ILE A 199 17.87 7.51 -5.62
N LEU A 200 16.61 7.40 -6.10
CA LEU A 200 16.09 8.21 -7.20
C LEU A 200 15.57 9.54 -6.69
N THR A 201 14.81 9.52 -5.63
CA THR A 201 14.22 10.70 -5.00
C THR A 201 13.79 10.38 -3.57
N VAL A 202 13.72 11.40 -2.74
CA VAL A 202 13.09 11.37 -1.41
C VAL A 202 11.83 12.20 -1.49
N ARG A 203 10.73 11.71 -0.92
CA ARG A 203 9.41 12.37 -0.97
C ARG A 203 8.87 12.61 0.42
N ARG A 204 8.52 13.86 0.73
CA ARG A 204 7.85 14.24 1.96
C ARG A 204 6.36 14.43 1.70
N VAL A 205 5.52 13.77 2.48
CA VAL A 205 4.05 13.78 2.37
C VAL A 205 3.34 14.15 3.68
N LEU A 206 4.15 14.53 4.69
CA LEU A 206 3.71 15.02 6.00
C LEU A 206 3.94 16.52 6.11
#